data_ad1f0a29eb0a3574d7e697b1ccbf55cf
#
_entry.id   ad1f0a29eb0a3574d7e697b1ccbf55cf
#
_cell.length_a   1.000
_cell.length_b   1.000
_cell.length_c   1.000
_cell.angle_alpha   90.00
_cell.angle_beta   90.00
_cell.angle_gamma   90.00
#
_symmetry.space_group_name_H-M   'P 1'
#
loop_
_entity.id
_entity.type
_entity.pdbx_description
1 polymer ?
#
loop_
_entity_poly.entity_id
_entity_poly.type
_entity_poly.pdbx_seq_one_letter_code
_entity_poly.pdbx_strand_id
1 'polypeptide(L)'
;MRANRFIITVEVVPPAGPDAEPILSALKPLAGLSIDAFSIATNPVAKPRMSAMALCALVQQKTGKPAILHCTTRDQNRIGLQGMLWGGRALGIETVLVATGDFVALGDRRNTTTVGDMDVMGLVRMAREAKLRTGVVFDPGAEPSGLEQAVRRLERKVAAGAQFAVTQPVYDESDAKLLIGAIGHIGIPIIMGILPLRTRRHAEFLHRRVAGITVPKHLRDRMKRSVDSVAEGVANASEMLAVARQHFAGACLMPPFDHYDVLFEILRN
;
A
#
# COMPACT_ATOMS: atom_id res chain seq x y z
N MET A 1 14.54 8.05 -7.13
CA MET A 1 13.76 7.74 -8.34
C MET A 1 14.30 8.61 -9.44
N ARG A 2 14.72 8.06 -10.57
CA ARG A 2 15.11 8.84 -11.75
C ARG A 2 13.85 9.52 -12.29
N ALA A 3 13.91 10.77 -12.63
CA ALA A 3 12.77 11.68 -12.88
C ALA A 3 11.85 11.35 -14.08
N ASN A 4 11.87 10.15 -14.65
CA ASN A 4 11.05 9.82 -15.84
C ASN A 4 10.74 8.32 -16.01
N ARG A 5 10.82 7.51 -14.94
CA ARG A 5 10.53 6.07 -15.04
C ARG A 5 9.30 5.72 -14.22
N PHE A 6 8.33 5.03 -14.84
CA PHE A 6 7.18 4.45 -14.15
C PHE A 6 7.63 3.38 -13.15
N ILE A 7 7.19 3.47 -11.89
CA ILE A 7 7.61 2.60 -10.80
C ILE A 7 6.55 1.54 -10.53
N ILE A 8 6.95 0.29 -10.39
CA ILE A 8 6.07 -0.81 -9.99
C ILE A 8 6.53 -1.34 -8.63
N THR A 9 5.64 -1.29 -7.65
CA THR A 9 5.85 -1.91 -6.34
C THR A 9 4.82 -3.01 -6.10
N VAL A 10 5.17 -4.00 -5.28
CA VAL A 10 4.27 -5.08 -4.89
C VAL A 10 4.09 -5.05 -3.38
N GLU A 11 2.86 -4.94 -2.92
CA GLU A 11 2.56 -5.02 -1.50
C GLU A 11 2.66 -6.47 -1.01
N VAL A 12 3.27 -6.62 0.16
CA VAL A 12 3.47 -7.90 0.84
C VAL A 12 2.96 -7.78 2.26
N VAL A 13 2.06 -8.66 2.65
CA VAL A 13 1.58 -8.77 4.02
C VAL A 13 2.46 -9.78 4.78
N PRO A 14 3.09 -9.40 5.90
CA PRO A 14 3.89 -10.33 6.69
C PRO A 14 3.05 -11.50 7.24
N PRO A 15 3.64 -12.68 7.47
CA PRO A 15 2.93 -13.83 7.99
C PRO A 15 2.40 -13.60 9.41
N ALA A 16 1.37 -14.35 9.80
CA ALA A 16 0.81 -14.34 11.16
C ALA A 16 1.60 -15.23 12.13
N GLY A 17 2.93 -15.29 11.98
CA GLY A 17 3.82 -16.12 12.77
C GLY A 17 5.28 -15.86 12.41
N PRO A 18 6.22 -16.65 12.96
CA PRO A 18 7.67 -16.43 12.79
C PRO A 18 8.23 -16.98 11.47
N ASP A 19 7.48 -17.80 10.73
CA ASP A 19 7.95 -18.42 9.49
C ASP A 19 7.71 -17.51 8.28
N ALA A 20 8.80 -16.98 7.72
CA ALA A 20 8.79 -16.14 6.52
C ALA A 20 9.03 -16.94 5.23
N GLU A 21 9.51 -18.19 5.29
CA GLU A 21 9.98 -18.92 4.10
C GLU A 21 8.89 -19.12 3.02
N PRO A 22 7.61 -19.39 3.34
CA PRO A 22 6.58 -19.48 2.31
C PRO A 22 6.43 -18.18 1.50
N ILE A 23 6.43 -17.02 2.16
CA ILE A 23 6.37 -15.73 1.49
C ILE A 23 7.64 -15.46 0.69
N LEU A 24 8.82 -15.65 1.28
CA LEU A 24 10.09 -15.43 0.59
C LEU A 24 10.23 -16.30 -0.66
N SER A 25 9.80 -17.55 -0.59
CA SER A 25 9.79 -18.47 -1.75
C SER A 25 8.83 -18.01 -2.84
N ALA A 26 7.66 -17.45 -2.48
CA ALA A 26 6.70 -16.90 -3.43
C ALA A 26 7.19 -15.60 -4.10
N LEU A 27 7.95 -14.77 -3.37
CA LEU A 27 8.47 -13.48 -3.89
C LEU A 27 9.70 -13.66 -4.79
N LYS A 28 10.51 -14.71 -4.58
CA LYS A 28 11.75 -14.92 -5.33
C LYS A 28 11.56 -14.93 -6.85
N PRO A 29 10.57 -15.63 -7.43
CA PRO A 29 10.33 -15.59 -8.88
C PRO A 29 9.89 -14.21 -9.38
N LEU A 30 9.16 -13.45 -8.57
CA LEU A 30 8.70 -12.10 -8.92
C LEU A 30 9.86 -11.11 -9.06
N ALA A 31 10.97 -11.33 -8.37
CA ALA A 31 12.14 -10.47 -8.45
C ALA A 31 12.74 -10.39 -9.86
N GLY A 32 12.47 -11.39 -10.71
CA GLY A 32 12.84 -11.40 -12.13
C GLY A 32 11.93 -10.54 -13.03
N LEU A 33 10.79 -10.10 -12.54
CA LEU A 33 9.87 -9.24 -13.27
C LEU A 33 10.27 -7.75 -13.15
N SER A 34 9.60 -6.91 -13.93
CA SER A 34 9.79 -5.45 -13.91
C SER A 34 9.22 -4.79 -12.63
N ILE A 35 9.60 -5.31 -11.46
CA ILE A 35 9.23 -4.80 -10.14
C ILE A 35 10.42 -4.01 -9.57
N ASP A 36 10.14 -2.83 -9.02
CA ASP A 36 11.16 -1.94 -8.47
C ASP A 36 11.41 -2.14 -6.99
N ALA A 37 10.38 -2.47 -6.22
CA ALA A 37 10.48 -2.71 -4.78
C ALA A 37 9.30 -3.56 -4.25
N PHE A 38 9.50 -4.21 -3.10
CA PHE A 38 8.42 -4.80 -2.32
C PHE A 38 8.00 -3.85 -1.20
N SER A 39 6.70 -3.65 -1.02
CA SER A 39 6.09 -2.71 -0.06
C SER A 39 5.50 -3.53 1.09
N ILE A 40 6.17 -3.54 2.25
CA ILE A 40 5.88 -4.48 3.34
C ILE A 40 4.91 -3.86 4.34
N ALA A 41 3.69 -4.39 4.38
CA ALA A 41 2.62 -3.89 5.24
C ALA A 41 2.90 -4.13 6.74
N THR A 42 2.41 -3.22 7.58
CA THR A 42 2.52 -3.33 9.05
C THR A 42 1.14 -3.59 9.65
N ASN A 43 0.94 -4.79 10.21
CA ASN A 43 -0.27 -5.19 10.94
C ASN A 43 -1.58 -4.73 10.28
N PRO A 44 -1.82 -5.08 8.99
CA PRO A 44 -3.05 -4.67 8.30
C PRO A 44 -4.29 -5.17 9.05
N VAL A 45 -5.38 -4.40 8.94
CA VAL A 45 -6.65 -4.59 9.67
C VAL A 45 -6.47 -4.75 11.19
N ALA A 46 -5.39 -4.14 11.73
CA ALA A 46 -5.02 -4.21 13.15
C ALA A 46 -4.86 -5.64 13.70
N LYS A 47 -4.42 -6.57 12.87
CA LYS A 47 -4.09 -7.94 13.29
C LYS A 47 -2.58 -8.13 13.40
N PRO A 48 -2.10 -8.88 14.43
CA PRO A 48 -0.68 -9.08 14.63
C PRO A 48 -0.06 -9.86 13.48
N ARG A 49 1.08 -9.38 13.02
CA ARG A 49 1.90 -9.97 11.97
C ARG A 49 3.37 -9.93 12.37
N MET A 50 4.20 -10.71 11.70
CA MET A 50 5.66 -10.59 11.82
C MET A 50 6.07 -9.12 11.64
N SER A 51 7.13 -8.68 12.34
CA SER A 51 7.68 -7.34 12.19
C SER A 51 7.94 -7.02 10.71
N ALA A 52 7.32 -5.96 10.20
CA ALA A 52 7.54 -5.50 8.83
C ALA A 52 9.01 -5.16 8.56
N MET A 53 9.73 -4.61 9.56
CA MET A 53 11.15 -4.32 9.43
C MET A 53 11.98 -5.61 9.26
N ALA A 54 11.67 -6.66 10.02
CA ALA A 54 12.34 -7.95 9.88
C ALA A 54 12.09 -8.55 8.48
N LEU A 55 10.82 -8.54 8.03
CA LEU A 55 10.50 -9.05 6.69
C LEU A 55 11.13 -8.20 5.58
N CYS A 56 11.24 -6.87 5.72
CA CYS A 56 11.97 -6.02 4.77
C CYS A 56 13.42 -6.51 4.59
N ALA A 57 14.13 -6.74 5.69
CA ALA A 57 15.53 -7.20 5.64
C ALA A 57 15.63 -8.57 4.95
N LEU A 58 14.75 -9.52 5.30
CA LEU A 58 14.72 -10.85 4.70
C LEU A 58 14.39 -10.80 3.20
N VAL A 59 13.43 -9.97 2.79
CA VAL A 59 13.05 -9.79 1.37
C VAL A 59 14.20 -9.19 0.58
N GLN A 60 14.88 -8.15 1.09
CA GLN A 60 16.06 -7.57 0.43
C GLN A 60 17.16 -8.62 0.25
N GLN A 61 17.44 -9.41 1.28
CA GLN A 61 18.45 -10.47 1.23
C GLN A 61 18.09 -11.57 0.22
N LYS A 62 16.82 -12.02 0.23
CA LYS A 62 16.35 -13.15 -0.61
C LYS A 62 16.20 -12.78 -2.07
N THR A 63 15.74 -11.56 -2.37
CA THR A 63 15.33 -11.13 -3.72
C THR A 63 16.32 -10.17 -4.39
N GLY A 64 17.18 -9.51 -3.64
CA GLY A 64 18.04 -8.42 -4.12
C GLY A 64 17.28 -7.13 -4.47
N LYS A 65 15.96 -7.08 -4.25
CA LYS A 65 15.13 -5.90 -4.53
C LYS A 65 14.98 -5.04 -3.28
N PRO A 66 14.90 -3.70 -3.42
CA PRO A 66 14.58 -2.82 -2.31
C PRO A 66 13.25 -3.17 -1.64
N ALA A 67 13.16 -2.93 -0.32
CA ALA A 67 11.93 -3.03 0.43
C ALA A 67 11.49 -1.65 0.94
N ILE A 68 10.18 -1.38 0.93
CA ILE A 68 9.54 -0.20 1.49
C ILE A 68 8.89 -0.62 2.81
N LEU A 69 9.35 -0.05 3.92
CA LEU A 69 8.82 -0.35 5.25
C LEU A 69 7.57 0.48 5.52
N HIS A 70 6.41 -0.16 5.74
CA HIS A 70 5.26 0.57 6.26
C HIS A 70 5.45 0.86 7.75
N CYS A 71 5.19 2.12 8.12
CA CYS A 71 5.25 2.60 9.50
C CYS A 71 3.92 3.21 9.89
N THR A 72 3.35 2.80 11.02
CA THR A 72 2.08 3.35 11.52
C THR A 72 2.26 4.03 12.87
N THR A 73 1.43 5.03 13.15
CA THR A 73 1.40 5.70 14.46
C THR A 73 0.61 4.91 15.51
N ARG A 74 -0.02 3.80 15.12
CA ARG A 74 -0.93 3.03 15.96
C ARG A 74 -0.23 2.14 16.99
N ASP A 75 0.85 1.45 16.59
CA ASP A 75 1.33 0.28 17.35
C ASP A 75 2.49 0.59 18.29
N GLN A 76 3.17 1.72 18.11
CA GLN A 76 4.38 2.07 18.86
C GLN A 76 4.34 3.52 19.34
N ASN A 77 4.93 3.75 20.51
CA ASN A 77 5.17 5.09 21.01
C ASN A 77 6.33 5.77 20.26
N ARG A 78 6.54 7.05 20.52
CA ARG A 78 7.58 7.87 19.87
C ARG A 78 8.97 7.24 19.94
N ILE A 79 9.33 6.65 21.11
CA ILE A 79 10.67 6.05 21.32
C ILE A 79 10.81 4.80 20.44
N GLY A 80 9.79 3.94 20.40
CA GLY A 80 9.78 2.74 19.56
C GLY A 80 9.84 3.07 18.09
N LEU A 81 9.07 4.07 17.63
CA LEU A 81 9.09 4.56 16.24
C LEU A 81 10.48 5.09 15.84
N GLN A 82 11.14 5.87 16.71
CA GLN A 82 12.48 6.37 16.44
C GLN A 82 13.50 5.23 16.32
N GLY A 83 13.46 4.27 17.25
CA GLY A 83 14.33 3.10 17.22
C GLY A 83 14.09 2.24 15.97
N MET A 84 12.83 2.04 15.58
CA MET A 84 12.45 1.31 14.36
C MET A 84 12.99 1.99 13.09
N LEU A 85 12.90 3.31 12.97
CA LEU A 85 13.40 4.03 11.79
C LEU A 85 14.93 3.96 11.70
N TRP A 86 15.64 4.10 12.81
CA TRP A 86 17.10 3.95 12.85
C TRP A 86 17.53 2.51 12.56
N GLY A 87 16.85 1.52 13.16
CA GLY A 87 17.10 0.10 12.89
C GLY A 87 16.85 -0.26 11.42
N GLY A 88 15.75 0.23 10.85
CA GLY A 88 15.47 0.06 9.42
C GLY A 88 16.57 0.65 8.54
N ARG A 89 17.03 1.87 8.85
CA ARG A 89 18.15 2.50 8.12
C ARG A 89 19.44 1.69 8.23
N ALA A 90 19.75 1.17 9.42
CA ALA A 90 20.93 0.33 9.64
C ALA A 90 20.88 -0.99 8.86
N LEU A 91 19.66 -1.54 8.63
CA LEU A 91 19.43 -2.73 7.82
C LEU A 91 19.36 -2.45 6.30
N GLY A 92 19.71 -1.23 5.86
CA GLY A 92 19.71 -0.85 4.44
C GLY A 92 18.33 -0.55 3.88
N ILE A 93 17.30 -0.40 4.71
CA ILE A 93 15.99 0.09 4.26
C ILE A 93 16.11 1.60 4.00
N GLU A 94 15.80 2.03 2.78
CA GLU A 94 15.95 3.43 2.37
C GLU A 94 14.62 4.17 2.26
N THR A 95 13.50 3.43 2.21
CA THR A 95 12.17 4.00 1.94
C THR A 95 11.16 3.51 2.97
N VAL A 96 10.34 4.43 3.45
CA VAL A 96 9.20 4.14 4.33
C VAL A 96 7.90 4.67 3.75
N LEU A 97 6.80 3.97 4.03
CA LEU A 97 5.44 4.43 3.76
C LEU A 97 4.72 4.65 5.09
N VAL A 98 4.39 5.91 5.38
CA VAL A 98 3.80 6.33 6.64
C VAL A 98 2.28 6.35 6.55
N ALA A 99 1.62 5.74 7.53
CA ALA A 99 0.16 5.71 7.65
C ALA A 99 -0.28 5.89 9.12
N THR A 100 -1.56 6.12 9.33
CA THR A 100 -2.16 6.07 10.69
C THR A 100 -2.19 4.62 11.20
N GLY A 101 -2.48 3.69 10.32
CA GLY A 101 -2.84 2.31 10.62
C GLY A 101 -4.35 2.15 10.80
N ASP A 102 -4.85 0.94 10.56
CA ASP A 102 -6.26 0.60 10.69
C ASP A 102 -6.71 0.67 12.16
N PHE A 103 -7.98 0.97 12.38
CA PHE A 103 -8.56 0.98 13.71
C PHE A 103 -8.62 -0.42 14.31
N VAL A 104 -8.28 -0.53 15.60
CA VAL A 104 -8.47 -1.78 16.35
C VAL A 104 -9.97 -2.05 16.48
N ALA A 105 -10.42 -3.22 16.04
CA ALA A 105 -11.83 -3.61 16.13
C ALA A 105 -12.32 -3.62 17.59
N LEU A 106 -13.60 -3.29 17.80
CA LEU A 106 -14.19 -3.19 19.14
C LEU A 106 -13.98 -4.45 20.00
N GLY A 107 -14.07 -5.64 19.39
CA GLY A 107 -13.85 -6.91 20.09
C GLY A 107 -12.41 -7.14 20.54
N ASP A 108 -11.43 -6.54 19.86
CA ASP A 108 -10.01 -6.71 20.14
C ASP A 108 -9.49 -5.65 21.15
N ARG A 109 -10.26 -4.57 21.42
CA ARG A 109 -9.85 -3.47 22.29
C ARG A 109 -9.60 -3.84 23.74
N ARG A 110 -10.12 -4.98 24.19
CA ARG A 110 -9.87 -5.50 25.55
C ARG A 110 -8.40 -5.91 25.76
N ASN A 111 -7.72 -6.33 24.69
CA ASN A 111 -6.37 -6.88 24.73
C ASN A 111 -5.36 -6.05 23.92
N THR A 112 -5.82 -5.04 23.18
CA THR A 112 -4.95 -4.24 22.30
C THR A 112 -5.36 -2.77 22.40
N THR A 113 -4.41 -1.93 22.81
CA THR A 113 -4.59 -0.48 22.85
C THR A 113 -3.94 0.18 21.65
N THR A 114 -4.47 1.35 21.28
CA THR A 114 -3.83 2.21 20.27
C THR A 114 -2.93 3.21 20.97
N VAL A 115 -1.70 3.34 20.53
CA VAL A 115 -0.77 4.39 20.96
C VAL A 115 -1.14 5.67 20.20
N GLY A 116 -1.18 6.81 20.85
CA GLY A 116 -1.66 8.08 20.26
C GLY A 116 -0.75 9.28 20.52
N ASP A 117 0.52 9.07 20.83
CA ASP A 117 1.47 10.13 21.17
C ASP A 117 2.13 10.80 19.95
N MET A 118 1.82 10.33 18.74
CA MET A 118 2.31 10.91 17.49
C MET A 118 1.26 10.86 16.38
N ASP A 119 1.14 11.94 15.61
CA ASP A 119 0.37 11.95 14.36
C ASP A 119 1.22 11.59 13.14
N VAL A 120 0.55 11.42 12.00
CA VAL A 120 1.21 11.08 10.72
C VAL A 120 2.23 12.14 10.30
N MET A 121 1.95 13.43 10.50
CA MET A 121 2.89 14.51 10.14
C MET A 121 4.14 14.48 11.01
N GLY A 122 3.99 14.17 12.30
CA GLY A 122 5.12 13.94 13.21
C GLY A 122 5.99 12.77 12.76
N LEU A 123 5.37 11.64 12.38
CA LEU A 123 6.11 10.46 11.90
C LEU A 123 6.79 10.73 10.55
N VAL A 124 6.18 11.51 9.65
CA VAL A 124 6.82 11.94 8.39
C VAL A 124 8.08 12.74 8.69
N ARG A 125 8.02 13.76 9.57
CA ARG A 125 9.21 14.54 9.96
C ARG A 125 10.30 13.65 10.55
N MET A 126 9.95 12.79 11.49
CA MET A 126 10.90 11.85 12.13
C MET A 126 11.58 10.93 11.12
N ALA A 127 10.86 10.41 10.13
CA ALA A 127 11.41 9.58 9.07
C ALA A 127 12.36 10.38 8.15
N ARG A 128 12.03 11.64 7.87
CA ARG A 128 12.91 12.57 7.11
C ARG A 128 14.20 12.88 7.87
N GLU A 129 14.13 13.13 9.18
CA GLU A 129 15.30 13.33 10.04
C GLU A 129 16.19 12.07 10.07
N ALA A 130 15.60 10.88 10.04
CA ALA A 130 16.31 9.61 9.87
C ALA A 130 16.88 9.38 8.46
N LYS A 131 16.78 10.37 7.55
CA LYS A 131 17.25 10.34 6.14
C LYS A 131 16.63 9.22 5.31
N LEU A 132 15.39 8.87 5.62
CA LEU A 132 14.60 7.92 4.84
C LEU A 132 13.80 8.66 3.76
N ARG A 133 13.67 8.06 2.58
CA ARG A 133 12.68 8.48 1.59
C ARG A 133 11.30 8.17 2.15
N THR A 134 10.46 9.18 2.28
CA THR A 134 9.21 9.06 3.03
C THR A 134 8.01 9.25 2.12
N GLY A 135 7.22 8.20 1.97
CA GLY A 135 5.91 8.23 1.34
C GLY A 135 4.77 8.26 2.35
N VAL A 136 3.59 8.57 1.87
CA VAL A 136 2.36 8.59 2.67
C VAL A 136 1.21 7.92 1.92
N VAL A 137 0.22 7.40 2.66
CA VAL A 137 -1.01 6.90 2.05
C VAL A 137 -1.93 8.08 1.73
N PHE A 138 -2.56 8.06 0.56
CA PHE A 138 -3.64 8.91 0.15
C PHE A 138 -4.93 8.08 0.06
N ASP A 139 -5.87 8.38 0.94
CA ASP A 139 -7.14 7.66 1.05
C ASP A 139 -8.30 8.66 1.01
N PRO A 140 -8.91 8.89 -0.17
CA PRO A 140 -10.02 9.80 -0.32
C PRO A 140 -11.33 9.28 0.28
N GLY A 141 -11.47 7.95 0.44
CA GLY A 141 -12.69 7.32 0.98
C GLY A 141 -12.76 7.30 2.50
N ALA A 142 -11.63 7.52 3.20
CA ALA A 142 -11.59 7.55 4.66
C ALA A 142 -12.11 8.87 5.27
N GLU A 143 -12.29 9.92 4.48
CA GLU A 143 -12.72 11.23 4.96
C GLU A 143 -14.24 11.40 4.84
N PRO A 144 -14.95 11.71 5.95
CA PRO A 144 -16.41 11.92 5.93
C PRO A 144 -16.86 13.05 5.01
N SER A 145 -16.02 14.07 4.80
CA SER A 145 -16.27 15.21 3.92
C SER A 145 -15.72 15.03 2.50
N GLY A 146 -15.28 13.82 2.16
CA GLY A 146 -14.92 13.44 0.81
C GLY A 146 -13.53 13.89 0.34
N LEU A 147 -13.37 13.90 -0.99
CA LEU A 147 -12.10 14.06 -1.68
C LEU A 147 -11.35 15.37 -1.31
N GLU A 148 -12.05 16.48 -1.16
CA GLU A 148 -11.42 17.78 -0.88
C GLU A 148 -10.68 17.79 0.46
N GLN A 149 -11.24 17.15 1.48
CA GLN A 149 -10.57 17.05 2.79
C GLN A 149 -9.39 16.08 2.76
N ALA A 150 -9.51 14.99 1.99
CA ALA A 150 -8.40 14.07 1.77
C ALA A 150 -7.23 14.77 1.07
N VAL A 151 -7.51 15.64 0.09
CA VAL A 151 -6.51 16.48 -0.60
C VAL A 151 -5.82 17.42 0.40
N ARG A 152 -6.58 18.19 1.19
CA ARG A 152 -6.00 19.06 2.24
C ARG A 152 -5.12 18.28 3.23
N ARG A 153 -5.52 17.06 3.59
CA ARG A 153 -4.71 16.19 4.45
C ARG A 153 -3.42 15.75 3.74
N LEU A 154 -3.47 15.45 2.45
CA LEU A 154 -2.28 15.11 1.67
C LEU A 154 -1.32 16.32 1.59
N GLU A 155 -1.82 17.53 1.33
CA GLU A 155 -1.03 18.77 1.34
C GLU A 155 -0.28 18.95 2.67
N ARG A 156 -0.95 18.72 3.80
CA ARG A 156 -0.31 18.78 5.12
C ARG A 156 0.79 17.72 5.29
N LYS A 157 0.60 16.51 4.76
CA LYS A 157 1.61 15.45 4.77
C LYS A 157 2.82 15.85 3.90
N VAL A 158 2.58 16.49 2.75
CA VAL A 158 3.64 17.01 1.87
C VAL A 158 4.39 18.15 2.55
N ALA A 159 3.69 19.09 3.17
CA ALA A 159 4.30 20.17 3.96
C ALA A 159 5.15 19.63 5.13
N ALA A 160 4.81 18.46 5.70
CA ALA A 160 5.60 17.79 6.71
C ALA A 160 6.85 17.07 6.15
N GLY A 161 6.99 16.96 4.82
CA GLY A 161 8.16 16.38 4.15
C GLY A 161 7.91 15.08 3.38
N ALA A 162 6.66 14.68 3.13
CA ALA A 162 6.35 13.53 2.28
C ALA A 162 6.85 13.76 0.84
N GLN A 163 7.44 12.74 0.25
CA GLN A 163 8.11 12.81 -1.06
C GLN A 163 7.41 12.00 -2.16
N PHE A 164 6.44 11.18 -1.81
CA PHE A 164 5.53 10.48 -2.71
C PHE A 164 4.27 10.07 -1.95
N ALA A 165 3.22 9.73 -2.68
CA ALA A 165 2.02 9.16 -2.08
C ALA A 165 1.59 7.89 -2.81
N VAL A 166 0.95 6.97 -2.06
CA VAL A 166 0.33 5.76 -2.60
C VAL A 166 -1.17 5.87 -2.35
N THR A 167 -1.99 5.68 -3.39
CA THR A 167 -3.45 5.74 -3.25
C THR A 167 -4.01 4.43 -2.70
N GLN A 168 -5.23 4.47 -2.18
CA GLN A 168 -6.04 3.27 -2.04
C GLN A 168 -6.31 2.64 -3.43
N PRO A 169 -6.71 1.35 -3.51
CA PRO A 169 -7.00 0.69 -4.78
C PRO A 169 -8.04 1.45 -5.62
N VAL A 170 -7.73 1.65 -6.89
CA VAL A 170 -8.60 2.26 -7.89
C VAL A 170 -9.05 1.19 -8.88
N TYR A 171 -10.35 1.16 -9.21
CA TYR A 171 -10.96 0.12 -10.01
C TYR A 171 -11.58 0.62 -11.32
N ASP A 172 -11.58 1.94 -11.54
CA ASP A 172 -12.26 2.58 -12.66
C ASP A 172 -11.41 3.74 -13.17
N GLU A 173 -11.37 3.91 -14.49
CA GLU A 173 -10.62 5.00 -15.13
C GLU A 173 -11.19 6.38 -14.78
N SER A 174 -12.51 6.49 -14.60
CA SER A 174 -13.15 7.75 -14.20
C SER A 174 -12.72 8.18 -12.80
N ASP A 175 -12.63 7.23 -11.87
CA ASP A 175 -12.12 7.48 -10.52
C ASP A 175 -10.63 7.88 -10.56
N ALA A 176 -9.81 7.21 -11.38
CA ALA A 176 -8.41 7.56 -11.58
C ALA A 176 -8.24 9.00 -12.10
N LYS A 177 -9.04 9.40 -13.11
CA LYS A 177 -9.05 10.77 -13.66
C LYS A 177 -9.50 11.81 -12.63
N LEU A 178 -10.53 11.48 -11.86
CA LEU A 178 -11.01 12.33 -10.77
C LEU A 178 -9.92 12.58 -9.73
N LEU A 179 -9.24 11.50 -9.30
CA LEU A 179 -8.15 11.61 -8.34
C LEU A 179 -7.01 12.46 -8.88
N ILE A 180 -6.51 12.18 -10.09
CA ILE A 180 -5.37 12.94 -10.64
C ILE A 180 -5.72 14.41 -10.87
N GLY A 181 -6.96 14.70 -11.27
CA GLY A 181 -7.48 16.07 -11.38
C GLY A 181 -7.46 16.82 -10.05
N ALA A 182 -7.81 16.13 -8.96
CA ALA A 182 -7.85 16.72 -7.62
C ALA A 182 -6.46 16.93 -7.00
N ILE A 183 -5.47 16.06 -7.31
CA ILE A 183 -4.14 16.07 -6.67
C ILE A 183 -3.00 16.47 -7.61
N GLY A 184 -3.28 16.78 -8.88
CA GLY A 184 -2.25 17.10 -9.88
C GLY A 184 -1.42 18.35 -9.56
N HIS A 185 -1.94 19.24 -8.70
CA HIS A 185 -1.21 20.42 -8.21
C HIS A 185 -0.21 20.08 -7.08
N ILE A 186 -0.27 18.89 -6.50
CA ILE A 186 0.56 18.47 -5.37
C ILE A 186 1.91 17.98 -5.88
N GLY A 187 2.87 18.73 -6.14
CA GLY A 187 4.18 18.50 -6.78
C GLY A 187 5.01 17.28 -6.33
N ILE A 188 4.40 16.16 -5.91
CA ILE A 188 5.07 14.89 -5.58
C ILE A 188 4.56 13.74 -6.44
N PRO A 189 5.39 12.70 -6.71
CA PRO A 189 4.95 11.48 -7.40
C PRO A 189 3.80 10.78 -6.68
N ILE A 190 2.77 10.42 -7.44
CA ILE A 190 1.63 9.62 -6.95
C ILE A 190 1.71 8.22 -7.57
N ILE A 191 1.63 7.21 -6.72
CA ILE A 191 1.64 5.79 -7.08
C ILE A 191 0.21 5.25 -6.90
N MET A 192 -0.39 4.73 -7.95
CA MET A 192 -1.76 4.22 -7.90
C MET A 192 -1.82 2.83 -7.28
N GLY A 193 -2.67 2.61 -6.30
CA GLY A 193 -2.97 1.29 -5.74
C GLY A 193 -3.81 0.47 -6.72
N ILE A 194 -3.44 -0.79 -6.95
CA ILE A 194 -4.17 -1.74 -7.79
C ILE A 194 -4.30 -3.06 -7.02
N LEU A 195 -5.52 -3.46 -6.68
CA LEU A 195 -5.82 -4.68 -5.95
C LEU A 195 -6.68 -5.60 -6.84
N PRO A 196 -6.11 -6.67 -7.42
CA PRO A 196 -6.87 -7.59 -8.26
C PRO A 196 -8.01 -8.26 -7.49
N LEU A 197 -9.20 -8.27 -8.06
CA LEU A 197 -10.33 -8.96 -7.47
C LEU A 197 -10.23 -10.46 -7.75
N ARG A 198 -10.67 -11.31 -6.82
CA ARG A 198 -10.63 -12.78 -7.03
C ARG A 198 -11.99 -13.42 -7.16
N THR A 199 -12.95 -12.92 -6.42
CA THR A 199 -14.31 -13.47 -6.41
C THR A 199 -15.32 -12.36 -6.22
N ARG A 200 -16.57 -12.61 -6.59
CA ARG A 200 -17.69 -11.74 -6.24
C ARG A 200 -17.72 -11.40 -4.74
N ARG A 201 -17.53 -12.43 -3.88
CA ARG A 201 -17.55 -12.24 -2.42
C ARG A 201 -16.43 -11.30 -1.97
N HIS A 202 -15.26 -11.40 -2.56
CA HIS A 202 -14.13 -10.50 -2.30
C HIS A 202 -14.46 -9.05 -2.70
N ALA A 203 -15.02 -8.84 -3.90
CA ALA A 203 -15.44 -7.51 -4.36
C ALA A 203 -16.48 -6.86 -3.44
N GLU A 204 -17.50 -7.63 -3.02
CA GLU A 204 -18.52 -7.14 -2.08
C GLU A 204 -17.96 -6.88 -0.68
N PHE A 205 -17.04 -7.71 -0.21
CA PHE A 205 -16.36 -7.51 1.07
C PHE A 205 -15.55 -6.21 1.08
N LEU A 206 -14.72 -5.99 0.05
CA LEU A 206 -13.93 -4.75 -0.08
C LEU A 206 -14.85 -3.52 -0.09
N HIS A 207 -15.88 -3.55 -0.93
CA HIS A 207 -16.82 -2.42 -1.05
C HIS A 207 -17.57 -2.09 0.24
N ARG A 208 -17.95 -3.11 1.04
CA ARG A 208 -18.83 -2.90 2.20
C ARG A 208 -18.10 -2.85 3.55
N ARG A 209 -16.90 -3.42 3.62
CA ARG A 209 -16.24 -3.67 4.91
C ARG A 209 -14.86 -3.03 5.04
N VAL A 210 -14.26 -2.61 3.93
CA VAL A 210 -12.94 -1.96 3.97
C VAL A 210 -13.13 -0.47 3.71
N ALA A 211 -12.87 0.33 4.74
CA ALA A 211 -12.94 1.77 4.62
C ALA A 211 -11.95 2.25 3.53
N GLY A 212 -12.35 3.26 2.77
CA GLY A 212 -11.52 3.83 1.70
C GLY A 212 -11.55 3.05 0.38
N ILE A 213 -12.15 1.85 0.32
CA ILE A 213 -12.24 1.06 -0.92
C ILE A 213 -13.66 1.06 -1.47
N THR A 214 -13.81 1.61 -2.67
CA THR A 214 -15.07 1.56 -3.42
C THR A 214 -14.88 0.72 -4.66
N VAL A 215 -15.55 -0.43 -4.74
CA VAL A 215 -15.60 -1.25 -5.97
C VAL A 215 -16.85 -0.85 -6.75
N PRO A 216 -16.75 -0.32 -7.99
CA PRO A 216 -17.86 0.15 -8.78
C PRO A 216 -18.91 -0.94 -9.05
N LYS A 217 -20.17 -0.55 -9.15
CA LYS A 217 -21.27 -1.50 -9.35
C LYS A 217 -21.11 -2.34 -10.63
N HIS A 218 -20.70 -1.71 -11.73
CA HIS A 218 -20.50 -2.41 -13.01
C HIS A 218 -19.44 -3.52 -12.87
N LEU A 219 -18.33 -3.28 -12.14
CA LEU A 219 -17.30 -4.28 -11.93
C LEU A 219 -17.80 -5.41 -11.00
N ARG A 220 -18.54 -5.08 -9.92
CA ARG A 220 -19.17 -6.09 -9.07
C ARG A 220 -20.16 -6.97 -9.85
N ASP A 221 -20.88 -6.37 -10.82
CA ASP A 221 -21.78 -7.10 -11.70
C ASP A 221 -21.01 -7.97 -12.72
N ARG A 222 -19.87 -7.50 -13.27
CA ARG A 222 -18.95 -8.32 -14.09
C ARG A 222 -18.45 -9.52 -13.28
N MET A 223 -17.92 -9.31 -12.08
CA MET A 223 -17.47 -10.37 -11.16
C MET A 223 -18.58 -11.39 -10.83
N LYS A 224 -19.85 -10.95 -10.77
CA LYS A 224 -20.99 -11.83 -10.51
C LYS A 224 -21.31 -12.72 -11.70
N ARG A 225 -21.18 -12.23 -12.93
CA ARG A 225 -21.57 -12.91 -14.18
C ARG A 225 -20.44 -13.75 -14.76
N SER A 226 -19.20 -13.45 -14.39
CA SER A 226 -18.03 -14.15 -14.92
C SER A 226 -18.02 -15.62 -14.51
N VAL A 227 -17.68 -16.50 -15.45
CA VAL A 227 -17.40 -17.93 -15.22
C VAL A 227 -16.04 -18.08 -14.52
N ASP A 228 -15.07 -17.24 -14.88
CA ASP A 228 -13.75 -17.16 -14.25
C ASP A 228 -13.55 -15.78 -13.61
N SER A 229 -13.90 -15.69 -12.34
CA SER A 229 -13.77 -14.45 -11.59
C SER A 229 -12.32 -14.00 -11.39
N VAL A 230 -11.35 -14.92 -11.39
CA VAL A 230 -9.92 -14.58 -11.24
C VAL A 230 -9.43 -13.89 -12.51
N ALA A 231 -9.71 -14.48 -13.67
CA ALA A 231 -9.37 -13.87 -14.96
C ALA A 231 -10.02 -12.48 -15.13
N GLU A 232 -11.28 -12.32 -14.68
CA GLU A 232 -11.97 -11.02 -14.69
C GLU A 232 -11.26 -9.96 -13.82
N GLY A 233 -10.80 -10.36 -12.63
CA GLY A 233 -10.06 -9.48 -11.74
C GLY A 233 -8.66 -9.13 -12.26
N VAL A 234 -7.98 -10.07 -12.91
CA VAL A 234 -6.70 -9.85 -13.59
C VAL A 234 -6.87 -8.89 -14.77
N ALA A 235 -7.93 -9.06 -15.57
CA ALA A 235 -8.23 -8.16 -16.68
C ALA A 235 -8.45 -6.72 -16.20
N ASN A 236 -9.28 -6.52 -15.16
CA ASN A 236 -9.46 -5.19 -14.57
C ASN A 236 -8.15 -4.61 -14.01
N ALA A 237 -7.32 -5.42 -13.34
CA ALA A 237 -6.04 -4.95 -12.81
C ALA A 237 -5.07 -4.55 -13.93
N SER A 238 -5.06 -5.27 -15.06
CA SER A 238 -4.27 -4.92 -16.24
C SER A 238 -4.77 -3.62 -16.91
N GLU A 239 -6.11 -3.44 -17.02
CA GLU A 239 -6.72 -2.20 -17.47
C GLU A 239 -6.28 -1.02 -16.57
N MET A 240 -6.33 -1.19 -15.25
CA MET A 240 -5.91 -0.15 -14.30
C MET A 240 -4.40 0.11 -14.33
N LEU A 241 -3.58 -0.91 -14.61
CA LEU A 241 -2.13 -0.69 -14.80
C LEU A 241 -1.85 0.14 -16.05
N ALA A 242 -2.60 -0.06 -17.14
CA ALA A 242 -2.50 0.77 -18.34
C ALA A 242 -2.91 2.23 -18.05
N VAL A 243 -4.00 2.45 -17.31
CA VAL A 243 -4.42 3.78 -16.84
C VAL A 243 -3.36 4.43 -15.94
N ALA A 244 -2.76 3.65 -15.02
CA ALA A 244 -1.70 4.15 -14.15
C ALA A 244 -0.49 4.63 -14.94
N ARG A 245 -0.10 3.91 -16.01
CA ARG A 245 1.03 4.30 -16.88
C ARG A 245 0.80 5.63 -17.60
N GLN A 246 -0.45 6.01 -17.84
CA GLN A 246 -0.78 7.27 -18.53
C GLN A 246 -0.83 8.47 -17.58
N HIS A 247 -1.21 8.27 -16.32
CA HIS A 247 -1.60 9.37 -15.44
C HIS A 247 -0.82 9.45 -14.12
N PHE A 248 -0.13 8.37 -13.70
CA PHE A 248 0.53 8.29 -12.41
C PHE A 248 2.04 8.03 -12.56
N ALA A 249 2.79 8.29 -11.50
CA ALA A 249 4.23 8.03 -11.48
C ALA A 249 4.59 6.54 -11.29
N GLY A 250 3.61 5.72 -10.94
CA GLY A 250 3.80 4.29 -10.71
C GLY A 250 2.53 3.59 -10.27
N ALA A 251 2.64 2.28 -10.05
CA ALA A 251 1.60 1.43 -9.50
C ALA A 251 2.10 0.62 -8.30
N CYS A 252 1.24 0.44 -7.31
CA CYS A 252 1.42 -0.50 -6.21
C CYS A 252 0.44 -1.65 -6.39
N LEU A 253 0.95 -2.80 -6.81
CA LEU A 253 0.15 -4.02 -6.98
C LEU A 253 -0.04 -4.67 -5.61
N MET A 254 -1.29 -4.93 -5.24
CA MET A 254 -1.68 -5.47 -3.93
C MET A 254 -2.31 -6.86 -4.12
N PRO A 255 -1.50 -7.95 -4.24
CA PRO A 255 -2.04 -9.29 -4.46
C PRO A 255 -2.89 -9.71 -3.26
N PRO A 256 -4.16 -10.14 -3.50
CA PRO A 256 -5.05 -10.50 -2.40
C PRO A 256 -4.65 -11.85 -1.81
N PHE A 257 -4.65 -11.97 -0.48
CA PHE A 257 -4.44 -13.23 0.25
C PHE A 257 -3.18 -14.00 -0.16
N ASP A 258 -2.06 -13.30 -0.37
CA ASP A 258 -0.76 -13.87 -0.78
C ASP A 258 -0.78 -14.61 -2.13
N HIS A 259 -1.80 -14.35 -2.98
CA HIS A 259 -1.85 -14.89 -4.34
C HIS A 259 -0.99 -14.06 -5.30
N TYR A 260 0.31 -14.25 -5.22
CA TYR A 260 1.30 -13.57 -6.06
C TYR A 260 1.32 -14.08 -7.50
N ASP A 261 0.72 -15.22 -7.78
CA ASP A 261 0.60 -15.84 -9.10
C ASP A 261 -0.08 -14.92 -10.14
N VAL A 262 -1.11 -14.19 -9.74
CA VAL A 262 -1.82 -13.24 -10.63
C VAL A 262 -0.92 -12.11 -11.17
N LEU A 263 0.18 -11.79 -10.48
CA LEU A 263 1.10 -10.74 -10.90
C LEU A 263 1.87 -11.10 -12.16
N PHE A 264 2.12 -12.40 -12.41
CA PHE A 264 2.76 -12.84 -13.64
C PHE A 264 1.91 -12.53 -14.87
N GLU A 265 0.59 -12.61 -14.76
CA GLU A 265 -0.33 -12.29 -15.84
C GLU A 265 -0.45 -10.78 -16.04
N ILE A 266 -0.62 -10.02 -14.96
CA ILE A 266 -0.75 -8.55 -14.98
C ILE A 266 0.51 -7.87 -15.53
N LEU A 267 1.70 -8.40 -15.22
CA LEU A 267 2.99 -7.79 -15.60
C LEU A 267 3.55 -8.28 -16.94
N ARG A 268 2.96 -9.30 -17.55
CA ARG A 268 3.32 -9.77 -18.90
C ARG A 268 2.64 -8.97 -20.00
N ASN A 269 1.51 -8.37 -19.69
CA ASN A 269 0.74 -7.49 -20.59
C ASN A 269 1.21 -6.03 -20.44
#